data_cb79ffe7989a5daaf5e6d3c1ad1bc6d0
#
_entry.id   cb79ffe7989a5daaf5e6d3c1ad1bc6d0
#
_cell.length_a   1.000
_cell.length_b   1.000
_cell.length_c   1.000
_cell.angle_alpha   90.00
_cell.angle_beta   90.00
_cell.angle_gamma   90.00
#
_symmetry.space_group_name_H-M   'P 1'
#
loop_
_entity.id
_entity.type
_entity.pdbx_description
1 polymer ?
#
loop_
_entity_poly.entity_id
_entity_poly.type
_entity_poly.pdbx_seq_one_letter_code
_entity_poly.pdbx_strand_id
1 'polypeptide(L)'
;ILAKMVSAIVLALIFLPLLVALLFEIPAVQNFVAREATEIISRKLGTRISIDRVDIGLFYRVSLDGFYVEDFQRDTLLYAGRLDARIKSLGLFGGGLVFSRAELSDARFCLRETPDGEMNIKQVVDKLSKKDKARAEGKFRLEIERLETDGLDFSMERLEHRNPSYGVDFADMHLIDIRAELKNFTIDGPVIHTDIGRLADRKSTRLNSSH
;
A
#
# COMPACT_ATOMS: atom_id res chain seq x y z
N ILE A 1 23.62 -21.19 41.38
CA ILE A 1 22.71 -21.68 40.33
C ILE A 1 21.84 -20.53 39.85
N LEU A 2 21.17 -19.78 40.72
CA LEU A 2 20.28 -18.69 40.38
C LEU A 2 20.96 -17.59 39.55
N ALA A 3 22.17 -17.15 39.91
CA ALA A 3 22.92 -16.13 39.18
C ALA A 3 23.28 -16.58 37.75
N LYS A 4 23.62 -17.84 37.54
CA LYS A 4 23.90 -18.40 36.21
C LYS A 4 22.63 -18.45 35.34
N MET A 5 21.49 -18.80 35.92
CA MET A 5 20.19 -18.76 35.20
C MET A 5 19.79 -17.35 34.81
N VAL A 6 19.93 -16.40 35.74
CA VAL A 6 19.62 -14.97 35.44
C VAL A 6 20.54 -14.44 34.34
N SER A 7 21.87 -14.75 34.42
CA SER A 7 22.81 -14.34 33.37
C SER A 7 22.47 -14.96 32.02
N ALA A 8 22.07 -16.22 31.96
CA ALA A 8 21.67 -16.89 30.72
C ALA A 8 20.39 -16.26 30.11
N ILE A 9 19.42 -15.93 30.96
CA ILE A 9 18.19 -15.26 30.51
C ILE A 9 18.50 -13.86 29.94
N VAL A 10 19.32 -13.08 30.63
CA VAL A 10 19.73 -11.74 30.17
C VAL A 10 20.50 -11.82 28.85
N LEU A 11 21.43 -12.77 28.73
CA LEU A 11 22.15 -13.02 27.48
C LEU A 11 21.18 -13.42 26.35
N ALA A 12 20.26 -14.34 26.61
CA ALA A 12 19.27 -14.76 25.62
C ALA A 12 18.39 -13.57 25.17
N LEU A 13 17.99 -12.70 26.10
CA LEU A 13 17.16 -11.53 25.85
C LEU A 13 17.86 -10.48 24.98
N ILE A 14 19.19 -10.43 25.01
CA ILE A 14 20.01 -9.53 24.17
C ILE A 14 20.38 -10.20 22.86
N PHE A 15 20.84 -11.45 22.89
CA PHE A 15 21.36 -12.13 21.71
C PHE A 15 20.26 -12.62 20.77
N LEU A 16 19.08 -13.00 21.28
CA LEU A 16 17.99 -13.46 20.43
C LEU A 16 17.45 -12.38 19.46
N PRO A 17 17.15 -11.16 19.93
CA PRO A 17 16.77 -10.07 19.01
C PRO A 17 17.89 -9.71 18.03
N LEU A 18 19.15 -9.73 18.46
CA LEU A 18 20.28 -9.47 17.59
C LEU A 18 20.43 -10.55 16.51
N LEU A 19 20.27 -11.81 16.87
CA LEU A 19 20.29 -12.94 15.93
C LEU A 19 19.13 -12.82 14.91
N VAL A 20 17.93 -12.49 15.38
CA VAL A 20 16.79 -12.27 14.52
C VAL A 20 17.05 -11.10 13.56
N ALA A 21 17.60 -9.98 14.04
CA ALA A 21 17.97 -8.86 13.19
C ALA A 21 18.98 -9.25 12.11
N LEU A 22 20.01 -10.03 12.48
CA LEU A 22 21.00 -10.54 11.53
C LEU A 22 20.39 -11.49 10.47
N LEU A 23 19.44 -12.34 10.87
CA LEU A 23 18.71 -13.20 9.92
C LEU A 23 17.89 -12.39 8.93
N PHE A 24 17.32 -11.27 9.37
CA PHE A 24 16.57 -10.36 8.49
C PHE A 24 17.46 -9.53 7.55
N GLU A 25 18.78 -9.48 7.74
CA GLU A 25 19.71 -8.92 6.75
C GLU A 25 19.91 -9.85 5.52
N ILE A 26 19.45 -11.10 5.59
CA ILE A 26 19.57 -12.07 4.49
C ILE A 26 18.40 -11.90 3.53
N PRO A 27 18.61 -11.49 2.26
CA PRO A 27 17.51 -11.25 1.30
C PRO A 27 16.62 -12.48 1.08
N ALA A 28 17.18 -13.68 1.14
CA ALA A 28 16.42 -14.92 1.01
C ALA A 28 15.38 -15.09 2.15
N VAL A 29 15.73 -14.70 3.39
CA VAL A 29 14.82 -14.75 4.54
C VAL A 29 13.72 -13.71 4.38
N GLN A 30 14.07 -12.49 3.98
CA GLN A 30 13.10 -11.42 3.74
C GLN A 30 12.08 -11.84 2.67
N ASN A 31 12.54 -12.35 1.53
CA ASN A 31 11.67 -12.80 0.45
C ASN A 31 10.82 -14.02 0.81
N PHE A 32 11.35 -14.93 1.64
CA PHE A 32 10.56 -16.06 2.15
C PHE A 32 9.43 -15.57 3.05
N VAL A 33 9.73 -14.72 4.04
CA VAL A 33 8.72 -14.16 4.96
C VAL A 33 7.67 -13.35 4.20
N ALA A 34 8.09 -12.55 3.21
CA ALA A 34 7.17 -11.77 2.38
C ALA A 34 6.22 -12.67 1.58
N ARG A 35 6.70 -13.73 0.98
CA ARG A 35 5.89 -14.69 0.24
C ARG A 35 4.85 -15.37 1.12
N GLU A 36 5.27 -15.87 2.28
CA GLU A 36 4.34 -16.45 3.26
C GLU A 36 3.29 -15.44 3.73
N ALA A 37 3.70 -14.19 4.01
CA ALA A 37 2.79 -13.13 4.41
C ALA A 37 1.78 -12.80 3.30
N THR A 38 2.22 -12.65 2.04
CA THR A 38 1.33 -12.36 0.91
C THR A 38 0.36 -13.51 0.63
N GLU A 39 0.78 -14.77 0.77
CA GLU A 39 -0.12 -15.92 0.65
C GLU A 39 -1.18 -15.93 1.76
N ILE A 40 -0.78 -15.68 3.00
CA ILE A 40 -1.72 -15.60 4.12
C ILE A 40 -2.73 -14.46 3.90
N ILE A 41 -2.27 -13.28 3.49
CA ILE A 41 -3.12 -12.13 3.23
C ILE A 41 -4.04 -12.40 2.04
N SER A 42 -3.53 -12.94 0.93
CA SER A 42 -4.33 -13.29 -0.25
C SER A 42 -5.43 -14.28 0.08
N ARG A 43 -5.12 -15.35 0.83
CA ARG A 43 -6.15 -16.31 1.31
C ARG A 43 -7.18 -15.65 2.23
N LYS A 44 -6.75 -14.74 3.06
CA LYS A 44 -7.64 -14.02 3.98
C LYS A 44 -8.53 -13.02 3.26
N LEU A 45 -8.01 -12.28 2.30
CA LEU A 45 -8.78 -11.32 1.51
C LEU A 45 -9.69 -12.02 0.49
N GLY A 46 -9.28 -13.16 -0.04
CA GLY A 46 -9.96 -13.86 -1.12
C GLY A 46 -9.64 -13.25 -2.49
N THR A 47 -8.56 -12.47 -2.59
CA THR A 47 -8.01 -11.93 -3.82
C THR A 47 -6.49 -12.03 -3.82
N ARG A 48 -5.87 -11.94 -4.99
CA ARG A 48 -4.42 -12.11 -5.13
C ARG A 48 -3.67 -10.84 -4.72
N ILE A 49 -2.69 -11.03 -3.85
CA ILE A 49 -1.63 -10.05 -3.58
C ILE A 49 -0.31 -10.74 -3.86
N SER A 50 0.60 -10.09 -4.57
CA SER A 50 1.94 -10.60 -4.79
C SER A 50 2.99 -9.51 -4.69
N ILE A 51 4.21 -9.94 -4.35
CA ILE A 51 5.40 -9.12 -4.27
C ILE A 51 6.53 -9.95 -4.84
N ASP A 52 7.29 -9.40 -5.80
CA ASP A 52 8.40 -10.13 -6.42
C ASP A 52 9.63 -10.14 -5.52
N ARG A 53 9.92 -9.00 -4.88
CA ARG A 53 11.05 -8.85 -3.97
C ARG A 53 10.70 -7.91 -2.83
N VAL A 54 11.24 -8.21 -1.66
CA VAL A 54 11.20 -7.35 -0.48
C VAL A 54 12.63 -7.07 -0.03
N ASP A 55 12.89 -5.81 0.29
CA ASP A 55 14.11 -5.35 0.93
C ASP A 55 13.74 -4.53 2.17
N ILE A 56 14.14 -5.01 3.33
CA ILE A 56 13.91 -4.34 4.62
C ILE A 56 15.23 -3.75 5.08
N GLY A 57 15.35 -2.45 4.89
CA GLY A 57 16.54 -1.70 5.28
C GLY A 57 16.50 -1.16 6.71
N LEU A 58 17.57 -0.53 7.11
CA LEU A 58 17.69 0.15 8.39
C LEU A 58 16.64 1.28 8.52
N PHE A 59 16.28 1.62 9.77
CA PHE A 59 15.35 2.70 10.10
C PHE A 59 13.93 2.50 9.54
N TYR A 60 13.44 1.24 9.56
CA TYR A 60 12.08 0.89 9.15
C TYR A 60 11.76 1.25 7.69
N ARG A 61 12.78 1.24 6.82
CA ARG A 61 12.58 1.34 5.38
C ARG A 61 12.19 -0.02 4.84
N VAL A 62 11.18 -0.02 3.99
CA VAL A 62 10.73 -1.20 3.24
C VAL A 62 10.66 -0.81 1.77
N SER A 63 11.30 -1.61 0.92
CA SER A 63 11.21 -1.51 -0.52
C SER A 63 10.59 -2.78 -1.06
N LEU A 64 9.56 -2.64 -1.89
CA LEU A 64 8.87 -3.74 -2.54
C LEU A 64 9.03 -3.58 -4.05
N ASP A 65 9.51 -4.59 -4.74
CA ASP A 65 9.51 -4.64 -6.21
C ASP A 65 8.35 -5.54 -6.67
N GLY A 66 7.64 -5.14 -7.71
CA GLY A 66 6.53 -5.89 -8.30
C GLY A 66 5.35 -6.07 -7.36
N PHE A 67 4.99 -5.02 -6.59
CA PHE A 67 3.84 -5.06 -5.71
C PHE A 67 2.54 -5.04 -6.52
N TYR A 68 1.69 -6.04 -6.33
CA TYR A 68 0.45 -6.24 -7.06
C TYR A 68 -0.70 -6.57 -6.13
N VAL A 69 -1.83 -5.93 -6.36
CA VAL A 69 -3.11 -6.19 -5.69
C VAL A 69 -4.20 -6.35 -6.74
N GLU A 70 -4.90 -7.48 -6.69
CA GLU A 70 -6.03 -7.82 -7.53
C GLU A 70 -7.35 -7.43 -6.84
N ASP A 71 -8.34 -6.97 -7.60
CA ASP A 71 -9.70 -6.79 -7.10
C ASP A 71 -10.49 -8.11 -7.11
N PHE A 72 -11.76 -8.07 -6.71
CA PHE A 72 -12.61 -9.28 -6.66
C PHE A 72 -13.12 -9.74 -8.03
N GLN A 73 -12.96 -8.91 -9.07
CA GLN A 73 -13.22 -9.24 -10.46
C GLN A 73 -12.00 -9.87 -11.15
N ARG A 74 -10.88 -10.03 -10.41
CA ARG A 74 -9.59 -10.51 -10.87
C ARG A 74 -8.86 -9.58 -11.83
N ASP A 75 -9.19 -8.29 -11.74
CA ASP A 75 -8.50 -7.24 -12.44
C ASP A 75 -7.47 -6.55 -11.54
N THR A 76 -6.53 -5.84 -12.15
CA THR A 76 -5.54 -5.06 -11.40
C THR A 76 -6.24 -3.92 -10.67
N LEU A 77 -6.16 -3.91 -9.32
CA LEU A 77 -6.52 -2.75 -8.51
C LEU A 77 -5.33 -1.81 -8.36
N LEU A 78 -4.18 -2.36 -7.98
CA LEU A 78 -2.94 -1.62 -7.79
C LEU A 78 -1.76 -2.45 -8.25
N TYR A 79 -0.90 -1.85 -9.04
CA TYR A 79 0.43 -2.36 -9.36
C TYR A 79 1.45 -1.25 -9.10
N ALA A 80 2.61 -1.61 -8.58
CA ALA A 80 3.76 -0.72 -8.52
C ALA A 80 5.00 -1.52 -8.91
N GLY A 81 5.72 -1.05 -9.92
CA GLY A 81 7.02 -1.61 -10.27
C GLY A 81 7.96 -1.53 -9.08
N ARG A 82 7.88 -0.40 -8.34
CA ARG A 82 8.58 -0.21 -7.06
C ARG A 82 7.74 0.60 -6.08
N LEU A 83 7.68 0.14 -4.84
CA LEU A 83 7.12 0.85 -3.69
C LEU A 83 8.18 0.97 -2.61
N ASP A 84 8.65 2.19 -2.35
CA ASP A 84 9.53 2.52 -1.24
C ASP A 84 8.71 3.16 -0.12
N ALA A 85 8.81 2.64 1.09
CA ALA A 85 8.05 3.16 2.22
C ALA A 85 8.92 3.26 3.48
N ARG A 86 8.60 4.22 4.33
CA ARG A 86 9.20 4.36 5.66
C ARG A 86 8.11 4.21 6.70
N ILE A 87 8.16 3.12 7.45
CA ILE A 87 7.21 2.81 8.51
C ILE A 87 7.47 3.72 9.71
N LYS A 88 6.43 4.38 10.21
CA LYS A 88 6.46 5.17 11.44
C LYS A 88 5.82 4.41 12.60
N SER A 89 4.74 3.66 12.33
CA SER A 89 4.07 2.81 13.31
C SER A 89 3.41 1.62 12.63
N LEU A 90 3.54 0.45 13.27
CA LEU A 90 2.90 -0.79 12.80
C LEU A 90 1.52 -1.04 13.42
N GLY A 91 1.04 -0.14 14.25
CA GLY A 91 -0.28 -0.25 14.87
C GLY A 91 -0.48 -1.46 15.78
N LEU A 92 0.61 -2.03 16.32
CA LEU A 92 0.58 -3.25 17.15
C LEU A 92 -0.34 -3.13 18.39
N PHE A 93 -0.64 -1.92 18.79
CA PHE A 93 -1.49 -1.59 19.95
C PHE A 93 -2.80 -0.88 19.54
N GLY A 94 -3.27 -1.05 18.28
CA GLY A 94 -4.56 -0.52 17.85
C GLY A 94 -4.52 0.80 17.07
N GLY A 95 -3.33 1.35 16.76
CA GLY A 95 -3.19 2.67 16.11
C GLY A 95 -3.20 2.68 14.58
N GLY A 96 -3.36 1.54 13.91
CA GLY A 96 -3.27 1.45 12.44
C GLY A 96 -1.82 1.48 11.91
N LEU A 97 -1.67 1.31 10.60
CA LEU A 97 -0.39 1.42 9.92
C LEU A 97 -0.11 2.87 9.56
N VAL A 98 1.03 3.41 10.00
CA VAL A 98 1.43 4.77 9.70
C VAL A 98 2.79 4.76 8.99
N PHE A 99 2.82 5.40 7.82
CA PHE A 99 4.04 5.64 7.06
C PHE A 99 4.35 7.14 7.05
N SER A 100 5.60 7.50 7.31
CA SER A 100 6.04 8.90 7.19
C SER A 100 6.23 9.31 5.72
N ARG A 101 6.57 8.35 4.86
CA ARG A 101 6.69 8.55 3.42
C ARG A 101 6.41 7.23 2.70
N ALA A 102 5.75 7.33 1.56
CA ALA A 102 5.70 6.28 0.56
C ALA A 102 5.94 6.88 -0.82
N GLU A 103 6.62 6.13 -1.68
CA GLU A 103 6.90 6.51 -3.06
C GLU A 103 6.55 5.33 -3.96
N LEU A 104 5.71 5.58 -4.96
CA LEU A 104 5.28 4.63 -5.97
C LEU A 104 5.93 5.00 -7.29
N SER A 105 6.68 4.08 -7.88
CA SER A 105 7.28 4.23 -9.20
C SER A 105 6.71 3.21 -10.16
N ASP A 106 6.48 3.63 -11.41
CA ASP A 106 5.91 2.80 -12.46
C ASP A 106 4.63 2.09 -11.98
N ALA A 107 3.71 2.89 -11.46
CA ALA A 107 2.51 2.39 -10.80
C ALA A 107 1.29 2.45 -11.72
N ARG A 108 0.34 1.56 -11.46
CA ARG A 108 -1.00 1.59 -12.05
C ARG A 108 -2.03 1.45 -10.95
N PHE A 109 -3.00 2.36 -10.92
CA PHE A 109 -4.11 2.33 -9.97
C PHE A 109 -5.43 2.42 -10.71
N CYS A 110 -6.22 1.33 -10.66
CA CYS A 110 -7.46 1.19 -11.41
C CYS A 110 -8.66 1.15 -10.47
N LEU A 111 -9.43 2.21 -10.48
CA LEU A 111 -10.70 2.29 -9.77
C LEU A 111 -11.84 1.95 -10.75
N ARG A 112 -12.69 1.02 -10.36
CA ARG A 112 -13.84 0.62 -11.18
C ARG A 112 -15.08 0.46 -10.31
N GLU A 113 -16.19 0.96 -10.80
CA GLU A 113 -17.49 0.70 -10.20
C GLU A 113 -17.94 -0.72 -10.56
N THR A 114 -18.32 -1.48 -9.56
CA THR A 114 -18.84 -2.84 -9.72
C THR A 114 -20.34 -2.79 -10.08
N PRO A 115 -20.94 -3.89 -10.60
CA PRO A 115 -22.36 -3.93 -10.91
C PRO A 115 -23.29 -3.58 -9.73
N ASP A 116 -22.78 -3.70 -8.51
CA ASP A 116 -23.51 -3.35 -7.28
C ASP A 116 -23.43 -1.84 -6.94
N GLY A 117 -22.81 -1.02 -7.81
CA GLY A 117 -22.64 0.43 -7.60
C GLY A 117 -21.55 0.82 -6.60
N GLU A 118 -20.72 -0.14 -6.17
CA GLU A 118 -19.61 0.13 -5.25
C GLU A 118 -18.26 0.17 -5.98
N MET A 119 -17.32 0.96 -5.46
CA MET A 119 -15.96 0.96 -6.00
C MET A 119 -15.22 -0.32 -5.60
N ASN A 120 -14.45 -0.91 -6.53
CA ASN A 120 -13.67 -2.15 -6.31
C ASN A 120 -12.72 -2.06 -5.11
N ILE A 121 -12.12 -0.90 -4.84
CA ILE A 121 -11.27 -0.67 -3.67
C ILE A 121 -12.03 -0.85 -2.35
N LYS A 122 -13.31 -0.44 -2.31
CA LYS A 122 -14.14 -0.55 -1.09
C LYS A 122 -14.26 -2.00 -0.65
N GLN A 123 -14.47 -2.92 -1.58
CA GLN A 123 -14.59 -4.34 -1.29
C GLN A 123 -13.31 -4.89 -0.62
N VAL A 124 -12.13 -4.47 -1.10
CA VAL A 124 -10.83 -4.88 -0.53
C VAL A 124 -10.66 -4.32 0.88
N VAL A 125 -10.94 -3.02 1.07
CA VAL A 125 -10.83 -2.35 2.39
C VAL A 125 -11.83 -2.95 3.40
N ASP A 126 -13.05 -3.23 3.00
CA ASP A 126 -14.07 -3.87 3.85
C ASP A 126 -13.62 -5.26 4.32
N LYS A 127 -12.96 -6.02 3.46
CA LYS A 127 -12.42 -7.34 3.83
C LYS A 127 -11.25 -7.24 4.81
N LEU A 128 -10.40 -6.23 4.66
CA LEU A 128 -9.33 -5.94 5.62
C LEU A 128 -9.91 -5.55 6.98
N SER A 129 -10.98 -4.77 6.99
CA SER A 129 -11.63 -4.28 8.21
C SER A 129 -12.41 -5.35 8.97
N LYS A 130 -13.06 -6.30 8.28
CA LYS A 130 -13.98 -7.28 8.90
C LYS A 130 -13.29 -8.36 9.75
N LYS A 131 -11.98 -8.50 9.71
CA LYS A 131 -11.29 -9.66 10.31
C LYS A 131 -10.71 -9.45 11.71
N ASP A 132 -10.73 -8.26 12.24
CA ASP A 132 -10.23 -8.02 13.60
C ASP A 132 -11.29 -8.15 14.71
N LYS A 133 -12.36 -9.00 14.49
CA LYS A 133 -13.35 -9.30 15.54
C LYS A 133 -12.78 -9.99 16.80
N ALA A 134 -11.51 -10.43 16.76
CA ALA A 134 -10.83 -10.99 17.93
C ALA A 134 -10.01 -9.95 18.72
N ARG A 135 -9.83 -8.73 18.18
CA ARG A 135 -9.28 -7.58 18.89
C ARG A 135 -10.31 -6.47 18.79
N ALA A 136 -10.81 -6.03 19.95
CA ALA A 136 -11.80 -5.00 20.11
C ALA A 136 -11.73 -3.91 19.03
N GLU A 137 -12.83 -3.74 18.26
CA GLU A 137 -13.19 -2.55 17.48
C GLU A 137 -12.08 -1.82 16.69
N GLY A 138 -11.26 -2.55 15.92
CA GLY A 138 -10.26 -1.92 15.07
C GLY A 138 -10.67 -1.88 13.60
N LYS A 139 -11.23 -0.76 13.12
CA LYS A 139 -11.31 -0.50 11.68
C LYS A 139 -9.89 -0.49 11.11
N PHE A 140 -9.71 -1.06 9.91
CA PHE A 140 -8.44 -0.93 9.20
C PHE A 140 -8.15 0.54 8.97
N ARG A 141 -7.01 0.99 9.45
CA ARG A 141 -6.53 2.36 9.26
C ARG A 141 -5.13 2.34 8.67
N LEU A 142 -4.99 3.03 7.56
CA LEU A 142 -3.71 3.31 6.91
C LEU A 142 -3.53 4.82 6.83
N GLU A 143 -2.37 5.30 7.25
CA GLU A 143 -1.99 6.70 7.14
C GLU A 143 -0.62 6.82 6.48
N ILE A 144 -0.51 7.70 5.48
CA ILE A 144 0.73 8.04 4.80
C ILE A 144 0.87 9.56 4.84
N GLU A 145 1.83 10.07 5.63
CA GLU A 145 2.01 11.52 5.79
C GLU A 145 2.39 12.20 4.47
N ARG A 146 3.23 11.52 3.65
CA ARG A 146 3.61 11.97 2.31
C ARG A 146 3.64 10.78 1.36
N LEU A 147 2.80 10.84 0.34
CA LEU A 147 2.76 9.87 -0.76
C LEU A 147 3.19 10.57 -2.04
N GLU A 148 4.23 10.07 -2.66
CA GLU A 148 4.76 10.55 -3.93
C GLU A 148 4.57 9.49 -5.00
N THR A 149 4.30 9.92 -6.23
CA THR A 149 4.23 9.02 -7.39
C THR A 149 5.10 9.53 -8.52
N ASP A 150 5.80 8.62 -9.20
CA ASP A 150 6.53 8.89 -10.44
C ASP A 150 6.14 7.84 -11.48
N GLY A 151 5.50 8.27 -12.56
CA GLY A 151 4.98 7.35 -13.57
C GLY A 151 3.73 6.59 -13.10
N LEU A 152 2.73 7.28 -12.54
CA LEU A 152 1.46 6.67 -12.17
C LEU A 152 0.48 6.74 -13.35
N ASP A 153 -0.03 5.59 -13.76
CA ASP A 153 -1.21 5.46 -14.60
C ASP A 153 -2.44 5.29 -13.70
N PHE A 154 -3.33 6.25 -13.74
CA PHE A 154 -4.57 6.24 -12.97
C PHE A 154 -5.76 6.08 -13.91
N SER A 155 -6.64 5.13 -13.60
CA SER A 155 -7.92 5.00 -14.28
C SER A 155 -9.08 4.94 -13.29
N MET A 156 -10.18 5.58 -13.66
CA MET A 156 -11.45 5.51 -12.94
C MET A 156 -12.58 5.29 -13.94
N GLU A 157 -13.36 4.24 -13.72
CA GLU A 157 -14.51 3.84 -14.55
C GLU A 157 -15.76 3.73 -13.66
N ARG A 158 -16.80 4.53 -13.96
CA ARG A 158 -18.12 4.45 -13.33
C ARG A 158 -19.16 4.04 -14.35
N LEU A 159 -20.02 3.10 -13.97
CA LEU A 159 -21.03 2.54 -14.88
C LEU A 159 -22.26 3.45 -15.03
N GLU A 160 -22.69 4.13 -13.97
CA GLU A 160 -23.97 4.84 -13.92
C GLU A 160 -23.92 6.33 -14.23
N HIS A 161 -22.75 6.95 -14.36
CA HIS A 161 -22.61 8.41 -14.45
C HIS A 161 -21.96 8.89 -15.75
N ARG A 162 -22.10 8.16 -16.85
CA ARG A 162 -21.67 8.63 -18.17
C ARG A 162 -22.59 9.77 -18.61
N ASN A 163 -22.19 10.99 -18.31
CA ASN A 163 -22.84 12.16 -18.85
C ASN A 163 -21.95 12.78 -19.96
N PRO A 164 -22.21 12.47 -21.25
CA PRO A 164 -21.33 12.88 -22.34
C PRO A 164 -21.47 14.38 -22.71
N SER A 165 -22.20 15.17 -21.95
CA SER A 165 -22.49 16.55 -22.26
C SER A 165 -21.46 17.50 -21.68
N TYR A 166 -20.48 17.91 -22.50
CA TYR A 166 -19.56 19.03 -22.30
C TYR A 166 -18.63 18.99 -21.08
N GLY A 167 -17.36 18.68 -21.32
CA GLY A 167 -16.30 18.81 -20.33
C GLY A 167 -15.51 17.52 -20.12
N VAL A 168 -14.69 17.49 -19.08
CA VAL A 168 -13.96 16.29 -18.65
C VAL A 168 -14.96 15.32 -18.03
N ASP A 169 -15.05 14.11 -18.57
CA ASP A 169 -15.84 13.05 -17.96
C ASP A 169 -15.07 12.46 -16.77
N PHE A 170 -15.42 12.94 -15.56
CA PHE A 170 -14.85 12.41 -14.32
C PHE A 170 -15.33 10.99 -13.99
N ALA A 171 -16.30 10.46 -14.73
CA ALA A 171 -16.78 9.09 -14.57
C ALA A 171 -15.95 8.08 -15.38
N ASP A 172 -15.26 8.56 -16.44
CA ASP A 172 -14.35 7.75 -17.26
C ASP A 172 -13.05 8.53 -17.45
N MET A 173 -12.15 8.38 -16.48
CA MET A 173 -10.89 9.13 -16.40
C MET A 173 -9.70 8.21 -16.65
N HIS A 174 -8.80 8.65 -17.54
CA HIS A 174 -7.55 7.98 -17.80
C HIS A 174 -6.41 8.99 -17.79
N LEU A 175 -5.61 8.94 -16.75
CA LEU A 175 -4.46 9.81 -16.57
C LEU A 175 -3.19 8.95 -16.64
N ILE A 176 -2.25 9.30 -17.49
CA ILE A 176 -1.07 8.50 -17.79
C ILE A 176 0.20 9.28 -17.40
N ASP A 177 1.18 8.58 -16.84
CA ASP A 177 2.51 9.13 -16.49
C ASP A 177 2.43 10.34 -15.54
N ILE A 178 1.60 10.22 -14.49
CA ILE A 178 1.37 11.28 -13.51
C ILE A 178 2.50 11.28 -12.48
N ARG A 179 2.92 12.49 -12.12
CA ARG A 179 3.64 12.78 -10.89
C ARG A 179 2.71 13.49 -9.92
N ALA A 180 2.51 12.89 -8.77
CA ALA A 180 1.69 13.48 -7.72
C ALA A 180 2.45 13.50 -6.39
N GLU A 181 2.22 14.55 -5.62
CA GLU A 181 2.55 14.63 -4.21
C GLU A 181 1.24 14.79 -3.42
N LEU A 182 0.91 13.78 -2.65
CA LEU A 182 -0.25 13.74 -1.79
C LEU A 182 0.22 13.82 -0.33
N LYS A 183 -0.52 14.56 0.49
CA LYS A 183 -0.25 14.69 1.93
C LYS A 183 -1.42 14.14 2.72
N ASN A 184 -1.12 13.63 3.91
CA ASN A 184 -2.14 13.13 4.84
C ASN A 184 -3.08 12.11 4.18
N PHE A 185 -2.52 11.26 3.31
CA PHE A 185 -3.32 10.19 2.70
C PHE A 185 -3.75 9.20 3.78
N THR A 186 -5.04 9.04 3.94
CA THR A 186 -5.62 8.13 4.95
C THR A 186 -6.70 7.25 4.35
N ILE A 187 -6.68 5.98 4.76
CA ILE A 187 -7.78 5.04 4.57
C ILE A 187 -8.29 4.69 5.96
N ASP A 188 -9.53 5.06 6.27
CA ASP A 188 -10.21 4.74 7.52
C ASP A 188 -11.53 4.03 7.19
N GLY A 189 -11.49 2.69 7.22
CA GLY A 189 -12.59 1.89 6.70
C GLY A 189 -12.88 2.23 5.23
N PRO A 190 -14.12 2.55 4.84
CA PRO A 190 -14.48 2.84 3.45
C PRO A 190 -14.12 4.26 2.99
N VAL A 191 -13.55 5.09 3.86
CA VAL A 191 -13.30 6.50 3.57
C VAL A 191 -11.82 6.72 3.25
N ILE A 192 -11.59 7.39 2.13
CA ILE A 192 -10.25 7.82 1.69
C ILE A 192 -10.20 9.34 1.76
N HIS A 193 -9.22 9.87 2.48
CA HIS A 193 -8.92 11.30 2.54
C HIS A 193 -7.50 11.54 2.06
N THR A 194 -7.30 12.66 1.35
CA THR A 194 -5.97 13.11 0.94
C THR A 194 -5.99 14.60 0.65
N ASP A 195 -4.87 15.25 0.91
CA ASP A 195 -4.59 16.60 0.48
C ASP A 195 -3.70 16.55 -0.77
N ILE A 196 -4.16 17.07 -1.88
CA ILE A 196 -3.38 17.14 -3.12
C ILE A 196 -2.40 18.31 -3.00
N GLY A 197 -1.12 18.02 -2.82
CA GLY A 197 -0.08 19.04 -2.75
C GLY A 197 0.38 19.48 -4.14
N ARG A 198 0.62 18.52 -5.04
CA ARG A 198 1.08 18.77 -6.40
C ARG A 198 0.57 17.66 -7.32
N LEU A 199 0.12 18.07 -8.50
CA LEU A 199 -0.21 17.17 -9.59
C LEU A 199 0.45 17.71 -10.86
N ALA A 200 1.22 16.89 -11.57
CA ALA A 200 1.88 17.25 -12.81
C ALA A 200 1.79 16.09 -13.80
N ASP A 201 1.37 16.37 -15.01
CA ASP A 201 1.43 15.46 -16.14
C ASP A 201 2.72 15.70 -16.93
N ARG A 202 3.45 14.64 -17.25
CA ARG A 202 4.69 14.71 -18.04
C ARG A 202 4.46 15.12 -19.50
N LYS A 203 3.27 14.87 -20.03
CA LYS A 203 2.93 15.13 -21.44
C LYS A 203 2.42 16.54 -21.72
N SER A 204 1.86 17.25 -20.76
CA SER A 204 1.32 18.59 -20.96
C SER A 204 2.39 19.67 -21.20
N THR A 205 3.67 19.39 -20.91
CA THR A 205 4.78 20.33 -21.13
C THR A 205 5.23 20.41 -22.60
N ARG A 206 4.69 19.58 -23.50
CA ARG A 206 5.10 19.55 -24.93
C ARG A 206 4.12 20.24 -25.90
N LEU A 207 2.99 20.75 -25.44
CA LEU A 207 1.99 21.35 -26.32
C LEU A 207 2.01 22.88 -26.43
N ASN A 208 2.95 23.56 -25.78
CA ASN A 208 3.01 25.03 -25.79
C ASN A 208 4.30 25.62 -26.37
N SER A 209 4.94 24.96 -27.33
CA SER A 209 6.06 25.54 -28.08
C SER A 209 5.88 25.37 -29.58
N SER A 210 4.84 26.00 -30.12
CA SER A 210 4.74 26.29 -31.58
C SER A 210 3.84 27.47 -31.76
N HIS A 211 4.40 28.65 -31.62
CA HIS A 211 4.07 29.87 -32.33
C HIS A 211 5.36 30.61 -32.65
#